data_b6af624875148c416aa54538c94a4777
#
_entry.id   b6af624875148c416aa54538c94a4777
#
_cell.length_a   1.000
_cell.length_b   1.000
_cell.length_c   1.000
_cell.angle_alpha   90.00
_cell.angle_beta   90.00
_cell.angle_gamma   90.00
#
_symmetry.space_group_name_H-M   'P 1'
#
loop_
_entity.id
_entity.type
_entity.pdbx_description
1 polymer ?
#
loop_
_entity_poly.entity_id
_entity_poly.type
_entity_poly.pdbx_seq_one_letter_code
_entity_poly.pdbx_strand_id
1 'polypeptide(L)'
;MATLQVDVVSAERSLFSGEVKFVALPGEVGELGILPGHTPLITRIRPGTVKIVHLDDTEEHIFVAGGVLEVQPQQVTVLADTALRAEELDESKALEARK
;
A
#
# COMPACT_ATOMS: atom_id res chain seq x y z
N MET A 1 -9.72 -8.49 -18.59
CA MET A 1 -9.17 -7.27 -17.98
C MET A 1 -7.94 -7.62 -17.15
N ALA A 2 -6.87 -6.87 -17.34
CA ALA A 2 -5.66 -7.12 -16.56
C ALA A 2 -5.84 -6.63 -15.12
N THR A 3 -5.43 -7.44 -14.16
CA THR A 3 -5.50 -7.10 -12.75
C THR A 3 -4.13 -7.26 -12.12
N LEU A 4 -3.99 -6.70 -10.93
CA LEU A 4 -2.74 -6.69 -10.19
C LEU A 4 -3.03 -7.27 -8.80
N GLN A 5 -2.32 -8.34 -8.44
CA GLN A 5 -2.44 -8.89 -7.09
C GLN A 5 -1.58 -8.04 -6.17
N VAL A 6 -2.19 -7.50 -5.12
CA VAL A 6 -1.47 -6.66 -4.16
C VAL A 6 -1.59 -7.26 -2.78
N ASP A 7 -0.45 -7.39 -2.11
CA ASP A 7 -0.39 -7.84 -0.73
C ASP A 7 0.35 -6.79 0.08
N VAL A 8 -0.28 -6.27 1.12
CA VAL A 8 0.33 -5.33 2.04
C VAL A 8 0.42 -6.01 3.39
N VAL A 9 1.63 -6.29 3.83
CA VAL A 9 1.85 -7.01 5.08
C VAL A 9 2.84 -6.29 5.97
N SER A 10 2.67 -6.44 7.27
CA SER A 10 3.65 -5.99 8.26
C SER A 10 4.12 -7.22 9.02
N ALA A 11 5.08 -7.04 9.92
CA ALA A 11 5.58 -8.15 10.74
C ALA A 11 4.46 -8.76 11.60
N GLU A 12 3.43 -8.01 11.88
CA GLU A 12 2.37 -8.44 12.80
C GLU A 12 1.13 -8.99 12.11
N ARG A 13 0.84 -8.54 10.89
CA ARG A 13 -0.41 -8.94 10.23
C ARG A 13 -0.42 -8.60 8.75
N SER A 14 -1.36 -9.21 8.04
CA SER A 14 -1.69 -8.83 6.67
C SER A 14 -2.74 -7.73 6.73
N LEU A 15 -2.49 -6.62 6.06
CA LEU A 15 -3.43 -5.50 6.04
C LEU A 15 -4.30 -5.50 4.80
N PHE A 16 -3.80 -6.07 3.71
CA PHE A 16 -4.56 -6.16 2.48
C PHE A 16 -4.04 -7.30 1.62
N SER A 17 -4.93 -8.00 0.96
CA SER A 17 -4.58 -8.99 -0.05
C SER A 17 -5.74 -9.10 -1.03
N GLY A 18 -5.49 -8.88 -2.30
CA GLY A 18 -6.54 -8.98 -3.30
C GLY A 18 -6.12 -8.44 -4.66
N GLU A 19 -7.02 -8.58 -5.63
CA GLU A 19 -6.79 -8.09 -6.98
C GLU A 19 -7.35 -6.67 -7.11
N VAL A 20 -6.54 -5.80 -7.69
CA VAL A 20 -6.90 -4.39 -7.87
C VAL A 20 -6.45 -3.94 -9.25
N LYS A 21 -6.78 -2.71 -9.63
CA LYS A 21 -6.37 -2.21 -10.94
C LYS A 21 -5.21 -1.23 -10.87
N PHE A 22 -4.91 -0.68 -9.69
CA PHE A 22 -3.83 0.30 -9.57
C PHE A 22 -3.42 0.45 -8.12
N VAL A 23 -2.12 0.70 -7.88
CA VAL A 23 -1.63 1.05 -6.55
C VAL A 23 -0.61 2.18 -6.68
N ALA A 24 -0.70 3.16 -5.79
CA ALA A 24 0.24 4.27 -5.71
C ALA A 24 0.86 4.28 -4.33
N LEU A 25 2.16 4.55 -4.26
CA LEU A 25 2.86 4.51 -2.98
C LEU A 25 4.10 5.39 -3.00
N PRO A 26 4.61 5.80 -1.83
CA PRO A 26 5.77 6.68 -1.74
C PRO A 26 7.07 5.87 -1.86
N GLY A 27 7.66 5.89 -3.06
CA GLY A 27 8.97 5.26 -3.28
C GLY A 27 10.09 6.11 -2.76
N GLU A 28 11.30 5.55 -2.76
CA GLU A 28 12.49 6.21 -2.21
C GLU A 28 12.82 7.53 -2.94
N VAL A 29 12.63 7.54 -4.26
CA VAL A 29 12.96 8.72 -5.07
C VAL A 29 11.72 9.51 -5.50
N GLY A 30 10.55 9.13 -5.03
CA GLY A 30 9.32 9.80 -5.38
C GLY A 30 8.16 8.84 -5.41
N GLU A 31 6.97 9.37 -5.64
CA GLU A 31 5.77 8.55 -5.68
C GLU A 31 5.76 7.64 -6.90
N LEU A 32 5.35 6.40 -6.69
CA LEU A 32 5.25 5.38 -7.74
C LEU A 32 3.81 5.01 -7.98
N GLY A 33 3.45 4.88 -9.26
CA GLY A 33 2.15 4.36 -9.64
C GLY A 33 2.34 3.03 -10.37
N ILE A 34 1.69 1.98 -9.91
CA ILE A 34 1.86 0.63 -10.43
C ILE A 34 0.59 0.15 -11.11
N LEU A 35 0.70 -0.18 -12.39
CA LEU A 35 -0.37 -0.78 -13.16
C LEU A 35 0.00 -2.23 -13.49
N PRO A 36 -0.98 -3.08 -13.84
CA PRO A 36 -0.66 -4.44 -14.28
C PRO A 36 0.34 -4.41 -15.44
N GLY A 37 1.31 -5.31 -15.41
CA GLY A 37 2.35 -5.37 -16.43
C GLY A 37 3.58 -4.51 -16.13
N HIS A 38 3.64 -3.89 -14.97
CA HIS A 38 4.77 -3.06 -14.60
C HIS A 38 6.08 -3.86 -14.60
N THR A 39 7.16 -3.22 -15.02
CA THR A 39 8.49 -3.82 -15.01
C THR A 39 8.88 -4.21 -13.59
N PRO A 40 9.51 -5.37 -13.39
CA PRO A 40 9.95 -5.78 -12.05
C PRO A 40 10.85 -4.74 -11.38
N LEU A 41 10.62 -4.54 -10.09
CA LEU A 41 11.32 -3.51 -9.33
C LEU A 41 11.35 -3.90 -7.86
N ILE A 42 12.47 -3.63 -7.19
CA ILE A 42 12.56 -3.72 -5.73
C ILE A 42 13.10 -2.38 -5.27
N THR A 43 12.40 -1.73 -4.35
CA THR A 43 12.81 -0.44 -3.83
C THR A 43 12.31 -0.25 -2.41
N ARG A 44 12.89 0.71 -1.72
CA ARG A 44 12.42 1.08 -0.40
C ARG A 44 11.23 2.01 -0.52
N ILE A 45 10.39 1.98 0.51
CA ILE A 45 9.21 2.84 0.62
C ILE A 45 9.47 3.85 1.73
N ARG A 46 9.15 5.12 1.45
CA ARG A 46 9.21 6.16 2.47
C ARG A 46 7.93 6.15 3.29
N PRO A 47 7.96 6.71 4.51
CA PRO A 47 6.72 6.84 5.27
C PRO A 47 5.69 7.64 4.48
N GLY A 48 4.47 7.16 4.46
CA GLY A 48 3.39 7.78 3.73
C GLY A 48 2.21 6.86 3.55
N THR A 49 1.36 7.16 2.58
CA THR A 49 0.14 6.43 2.34
C THR A 49 0.23 5.60 1.06
N VAL A 50 -0.13 4.32 1.16
CA VAL A 50 -0.33 3.45 0.00
C VAL A 50 -1.78 3.58 -0.40
N LYS A 51 -2.03 3.99 -1.64
CA LYS A 51 -3.39 4.11 -2.18
C LYS A 51 -3.65 2.93 -3.12
N ILE A 52 -4.71 2.19 -2.83
CA ILE A 52 -5.12 1.04 -3.63
C ILE A 52 -6.44 1.38 -4.32
N VAL A 53 -6.47 1.25 -5.64
CA VAL A 53 -7.70 1.48 -6.41
C VAL A 53 -8.25 0.13 -6.82
N HIS A 54 -9.42 -0.20 -6.29
CA HIS A 54 -10.09 -1.47 -6.54
C HIS A 54 -10.69 -1.54 -7.95
N LEU A 55 -11.12 -2.73 -8.34
CA LEU A 55 -11.69 -2.94 -9.67
C LEU A 55 -12.94 -2.12 -9.92
N ASP A 56 -13.68 -1.78 -8.87
CA ASP A 56 -14.89 -0.96 -8.94
C ASP A 56 -14.62 0.53 -8.75
N ASP A 57 -13.36 0.95 -8.84
CA ASP A 57 -12.91 2.33 -8.68
C ASP A 57 -12.95 2.88 -7.26
N THR A 58 -13.33 2.08 -6.29
CA THR A 58 -13.22 2.53 -4.90
C THR A 58 -11.76 2.54 -4.48
N GLU A 59 -11.43 3.39 -3.51
CA GLU A 59 -10.06 3.56 -3.05
C GLU A 59 -9.93 3.12 -1.60
N GLU A 60 -8.79 2.52 -1.31
CA GLU A 60 -8.43 2.15 0.06
C GLU A 60 -7.05 2.74 0.35
N HIS A 61 -6.88 3.30 1.54
CA HIS A 61 -5.63 3.93 1.93
C HIS A 61 -5.04 3.23 3.14
N ILE A 62 -3.74 2.94 3.06
CA ILE A 62 -3.02 2.27 4.15
C ILE A 62 -1.79 3.11 4.45
N PHE A 63 -1.68 3.60 5.69
CA PHE A 63 -0.51 4.36 6.11
C PHE A 63 0.63 3.39 6.43
N VAL A 64 1.83 3.67 5.93
CA VAL A 64 3.01 2.85 6.20
C VAL A 64 4.13 3.75 6.73
N ALA A 65 4.88 3.23 7.69
CA ALA A 65 5.99 3.96 8.28
C ALA A 65 7.32 3.68 7.57
N GLY A 66 7.23 3.09 6.40
CA GLY A 66 8.40 2.71 5.62
C GLY A 66 8.36 1.23 5.32
N GLY A 67 9.32 0.72 4.58
CA GLY A 67 9.38 -0.69 4.26
C GLY A 67 10.03 -0.94 2.92
N VAL A 68 9.67 -2.06 2.31
CA VAL A 68 10.22 -2.48 1.02
C VAL A 68 9.07 -2.85 0.08
N LEU A 69 9.21 -2.43 -1.17
CA LEU A 69 8.27 -2.73 -2.23
C LEU A 69 8.91 -3.70 -3.22
N GLU A 70 8.20 -4.77 -3.54
CA GLU A 70 8.60 -5.67 -4.61
C GLU A 70 7.50 -5.67 -5.67
N VAL A 71 7.86 -5.34 -6.90
CA VAL A 71 6.93 -5.28 -8.03
C VAL A 71 7.29 -6.35 -9.04
N GLN A 72 6.29 -7.09 -9.47
CA GLN A 72 6.37 -8.00 -10.60
C GLN A 72 5.20 -7.70 -11.53
N PRO A 73 5.20 -8.18 -12.78
CA PRO A 73 4.17 -7.76 -13.74
C PRO A 73 2.72 -7.94 -13.29
N GLN A 74 2.45 -8.93 -12.44
CA GLN A 74 1.09 -9.22 -11.99
C GLN A 74 0.95 -9.25 -10.47
N GLN A 75 2.04 -8.94 -9.75
CA GLN A 75 2.04 -9.04 -8.31
C GLN A 75 2.84 -7.90 -7.69
N VAL A 76 2.27 -7.29 -6.66
CA VAL A 76 2.94 -6.26 -5.88
C VAL A 76 2.91 -6.68 -4.42
N THR A 77 4.07 -6.69 -3.78
CA THR A 77 4.17 -7.01 -2.36
C THR A 77 4.75 -5.82 -1.62
N VAL A 78 4.04 -5.35 -0.62
CA VAL A 78 4.47 -4.26 0.24
C VAL A 78 4.78 -4.85 1.61
N LEU A 79 6.06 -4.84 1.99
CA LEU A 79 6.51 -5.32 3.29
C LEU A 79 6.75 -4.08 4.15
N ALA A 80 5.77 -3.73 4.95
CA ALA A 80 5.81 -2.51 5.75
C ALA A 80 6.43 -2.75 7.12
N ASP A 81 7.20 -1.78 7.59
CA ASP A 81 7.76 -1.85 8.95
C ASP A 81 6.63 -1.74 9.97
N THR A 82 5.73 -0.79 9.74
CA THR A 82 4.51 -0.62 10.53
C THR A 82 3.45 -0.09 9.57
N ALA A 83 2.23 -0.58 9.69
CA ALA A 83 1.17 -0.14 8.80
C ALA A 83 -0.16 -0.07 9.53
N LEU A 84 -0.98 0.93 9.16
CA LEU A 84 -2.32 1.11 9.70
C LEU A 84 -3.26 1.46 8.56
N ARG A 85 -4.45 0.90 8.58
CA ARG A 85 -5.48 1.31 7.63
C ARG A 85 -5.93 2.72 7.98
N ALA A 86 -6.42 3.46 6.99
CA ALA A 86 -6.86 4.84 7.20
C ALA A 86 -7.88 4.96 8.34
N GLU A 87 -8.83 4.04 8.40
CA GLU A 87 -9.84 4.07 9.47
C GLU A 87 -9.23 3.88 10.86
N GLU A 88 -8.20 3.06 10.98
CA GLU A 88 -7.49 2.88 12.25
C GLU A 88 -6.70 4.13 12.61
N LEU A 89 -6.13 4.79 11.63
CA LEU A 89 -5.40 6.03 11.84
C LEU A 89 -6.33 7.13 12.31
N ASP A 90 -7.51 7.25 11.70
CA ASP A 90 -8.50 8.25 12.11
C ASP A 90 -8.97 8.00 13.53
N GLU A 91 -9.18 6.74 13.91
CA GLU A 91 -9.57 6.38 15.26
C GLU A 91 -8.48 6.77 16.26
N SER A 92 -7.22 6.48 15.94
CA SER A 92 -6.09 6.85 16.78
C SER A 92 -6.01 8.36 16.97
N LYS A 93 -6.23 9.14 15.92
CA LYS A 93 -6.23 10.60 16.00
C LYS A 93 -7.35 11.10 16.87
N ALA A 94 -8.53 10.51 16.76
CA ALA A 94 -9.68 10.89 17.58
C ALA A 94 -9.39 10.64 19.06
N LEU A 95 -8.75 9.52 19.39
CA LEU A 95 -8.38 9.19 20.75
C LEU A 95 -7.33 10.16 21.30
N GLU A 96 -6.36 10.53 20.48
CA GLU A 96 -5.34 11.48 20.88
C GLU A 96 -5.92 12.86 21.11
N ALA A 97 -6.87 13.27 20.29
CA ALA A 97 -7.51 14.57 20.43
C ALA A 97 -8.29 14.73 21.73
N ARG A 98 -8.67 13.63 22.35
CA ARG A 98 -9.42 13.65 23.60
C ARG A 98 -8.56 13.87 24.84
N LYS A 99 -7.26 13.72 24.66
CA LYS A 99 -6.34 13.98 25.75
C LYS A 99 -6.12 15.48 25.89
#